data_c31fd84b58490d57b509eee21d14abfb
#
_entry.id   c31fd84b58490d57b509eee21d14abfb
#
_cell.length_a   1.000
_cell.length_b   1.000
_cell.length_c   1.000
_cell.angle_alpha   90.00
_cell.angle_beta   90.00
_cell.angle_gamma   90.00
#
_symmetry.space_group_name_H-M   'P 1'
#
loop_
_entity.id
_entity.type
_entity.pdbx_description
1 polymer ?
#
loop_
_entity_poly.entity_id
_entity_poly.type
_entity_poly.pdbx_seq_one_letter_code
_entity_poly.pdbx_strand_id
1 'polypeptide(L)'
;MSSSITKETIEGMMETVRNLYLADSIPWVIGYSGGKDSTATLELVWLAIKELPEEKRRKPIHIINTDTLVESPVVSKWVERSLEKMNAVSEANHLPFVTHRLTPEVNNTFWVNLIGRGYPFPRLKYRWCTDRLKIQPVNKFIKDRIAEHGEIILVLGTRKAESSRRARTMAFYEKQRVRELLSPNPTLENELVFSPLEDWTDDDVWVFLMQYKNPWGYSNMDLLTLYRGATADNECPLQAEKNLPSCGKSRFGCWVCTMVEKDKSMEAMIANDDEKAWMTPLLNFRNEFGSEDGDRDRRSFRRMNGSLQGSYGQLYHGPYKKEVREKWLRELLTMQRNIQENGPKDFKKLELITIPELRAIRRIWVNEKHEFDDAVPRIYKEVIGKEFVDPEWIGSESFGKEEWDILMDTCHDLYGDEELMPELMASLIDVEVEANGMAERKGILEKLDRCVRKTFYKNEEDATEFYSKRVNRQKDVGGKYDEKFLEEYVREHGVSYAAGTDDEDVDA
;
A
#
# COMPACT_ATOMS: atom_id res chain seq x y z
N MET A 1 -18.86 27.01 -12.31
CA MET A 1 -19.96 26.63 -13.21
C MET A 1 -21.14 26.30 -12.34
N SER A 2 -22.33 26.80 -12.63
CA SER A 2 -23.54 26.37 -11.92
C SER A 2 -23.71 24.88 -12.16
N SER A 3 -24.09 24.12 -11.11
CA SER A 3 -24.42 22.69 -11.23
C SER A 3 -25.37 22.50 -12.41
N SER A 4 -25.05 21.53 -13.26
CA SER A 4 -25.88 21.16 -14.42
C SER A 4 -26.93 20.10 -14.04
N ILE A 5 -26.90 19.60 -12.80
CA ILE A 5 -27.73 18.51 -12.34
C ILE A 5 -29.09 19.02 -11.91
N THR A 6 -30.12 18.55 -12.61
CA THR A 6 -31.50 18.74 -12.27
C THR A 6 -32.09 17.44 -11.67
N LYS A 7 -33.27 17.58 -11.08
CA LYS A 7 -34.00 16.42 -10.55
C LYS A 7 -34.32 15.41 -11.65
N GLU A 8 -34.67 15.88 -12.83
CA GLU A 8 -34.94 15.05 -14.02
C GLU A 8 -33.69 14.30 -14.49
N THR A 9 -32.52 14.96 -14.44
CA THR A 9 -31.25 14.32 -14.78
C THR A 9 -30.92 13.16 -13.83
N ILE A 10 -31.14 13.35 -12.53
CA ILE A 10 -30.88 12.33 -11.52
C ILE A 10 -31.87 11.15 -11.66
N GLU A 11 -33.15 11.43 -11.92
CA GLU A 11 -34.16 10.39 -12.19
C GLU A 11 -33.80 9.57 -13.44
N GLY A 12 -33.36 10.22 -14.52
CA GLY A 12 -32.88 9.53 -15.72
C GLY A 12 -31.67 8.65 -15.46
N MET A 13 -30.76 9.07 -14.58
CA MET A 13 -29.60 8.27 -14.17
C MET A 13 -30.03 7.07 -13.30
N MET A 14 -30.96 7.27 -12.37
CA MET A 14 -31.53 6.16 -11.58
C MET A 14 -32.26 5.15 -12.47
N GLU A 15 -32.96 5.61 -13.49
CA GLU A 15 -33.58 4.73 -14.50
C GLU A 15 -32.52 3.94 -15.27
N THR A 16 -31.45 4.58 -15.68
CA THR A 16 -30.29 3.93 -16.35
C THR A 16 -29.68 2.85 -15.46
N VAL A 17 -29.47 3.13 -14.18
CA VAL A 17 -28.98 2.16 -13.19
C VAL A 17 -29.94 0.97 -13.05
N ARG A 18 -31.26 1.22 -12.95
CA ARG A 18 -32.27 0.17 -12.87
C ARG A 18 -32.26 -0.71 -14.12
N ASN A 19 -32.24 -0.13 -15.29
CA ASN A 19 -32.22 -0.83 -16.57
C ASN A 19 -30.96 -1.69 -16.71
N LEU A 20 -29.79 -1.16 -16.38
CA LEU A 20 -28.55 -1.93 -16.39
C LEU A 20 -28.54 -3.06 -15.36
N TYR A 21 -29.08 -2.82 -14.16
CA TYR A 21 -29.19 -3.86 -13.14
C TYR A 21 -30.12 -5.00 -13.57
N LEU A 22 -31.20 -4.72 -14.29
CA LEU A 22 -32.17 -5.71 -14.73
C LEU A 22 -31.78 -6.42 -16.05
N ALA A 23 -30.78 -5.90 -16.78
CA ALA A 23 -30.38 -6.39 -18.09
C ALA A 23 -29.77 -7.80 -18.08
N ASP A 24 -29.18 -8.20 -16.97
CA ASP A 24 -28.48 -9.48 -16.83
C ASP A 24 -28.48 -9.98 -15.36
N SER A 25 -27.80 -11.10 -15.12
CA SER A 25 -27.62 -11.67 -13.78
C SER A 25 -26.21 -11.47 -13.21
N ILE A 26 -25.36 -10.66 -13.88
CA ILE A 26 -23.98 -10.43 -13.50
C ILE A 26 -23.93 -9.65 -12.17
N PRO A 27 -23.24 -10.16 -11.12
CA PRO A 27 -23.16 -9.47 -9.83
C PRO A 27 -22.41 -8.14 -9.95
N TRP A 28 -22.81 -7.18 -9.13
CA TRP A 28 -22.16 -5.88 -9.06
C TRP A 28 -21.20 -5.81 -7.89
N VAL A 29 -20.06 -5.15 -8.11
CA VAL A 29 -19.08 -4.81 -7.07
C VAL A 29 -18.91 -3.31 -7.06
N ILE A 30 -19.24 -2.63 -5.96
CA ILE A 30 -19.15 -1.18 -5.82
C ILE A 30 -17.98 -0.82 -4.93
N GLY A 31 -17.01 -0.03 -5.45
CA GLY A 31 -15.90 0.50 -4.67
C GLY A 31 -16.35 1.64 -3.76
N TYR A 32 -16.21 1.48 -2.43
CA TYR A 32 -16.57 2.47 -1.43
C TYR A 32 -15.36 2.87 -0.58
N SER A 33 -14.88 4.09 -0.72
CA SER A 33 -13.75 4.64 0.04
C SER A 33 -14.17 5.54 1.21
N GLY A 34 -15.47 5.79 1.39
CA GLY A 34 -16.00 6.77 2.35
C GLY A 34 -15.83 8.24 1.94
N GLY A 35 -15.25 8.50 0.77
CA GLY A 35 -15.16 9.85 0.19
C GLY A 35 -16.42 10.25 -0.59
N LYS A 36 -16.54 11.55 -0.91
CA LYS A 36 -17.74 12.13 -1.55
C LYS A 36 -18.17 11.42 -2.84
N ASP A 37 -17.20 11.08 -3.71
CA ASP A 37 -17.50 10.50 -5.02
C ASP A 37 -18.02 9.06 -4.91
N SER A 38 -17.39 8.24 -4.08
CA SER A 38 -17.84 6.87 -3.82
C SER A 38 -19.15 6.84 -3.03
N THR A 39 -19.39 7.81 -2.15
CA THR A 39 -20.65 7.96 -1.42
C THR A 39 -21.77 8.32 -2.38
N ALA A 40 -21.59 9.32 -3.23
CA ALA A 40 -22.59 9.71 -4.21
C ALA A 40 -22.91 8.57 -5.20
N THR A 41 -21.90 7.83 -5.66
CA THR A 41 -22.11 6.66 -6.52
C THR A 41 -22.97 5.60 -5.84
N LEU A 42 -22.61 5.27 -4.60
CA LEU A 42 -23.35 4.25 -3.84
C LEU A 42 -24.76 4.70 -3.50
N GLU A 43 -24.97 5.97 -3.11
CA GLU A 43 -26.29 6.55 -2.87
C GLU A 43 -27.19 6.50 -4.12
N LEU A 44 -26.65 6.89 -5.27
CA LEU A 44 -27.39 6.85 -6.54
C LEU A 44 -27.83 5.42 -6.86
N VAL A 45 -26.92 4.44 -6.76
CA VAL A 45 -27.24 3.02 -7.00
C VAL A 45 -28.23 2.52 -5.95
N TRP A 46 -28.03 2.86 -4.68
CA TRP A 46 -28.91 2.41 -3.60
C TRP A 46 -30.35 2.91 -3.77
N LEU A 47 -30.50 4.21 -4.07
CA LEU A 47 -31.81 4.82 -4.31
C LEU A 47 -32.50 4.17 -5.52
N ALA A 48 -31.79 3.98 -6.63
CA ALA A 48 -32.32 3.33 -7.81
C ALA A 48 -32.80 1.90 -7.55
N ILE A 49 -32.02 1.09 -6.85
CA ILE A 49 -32.35 -0.31 -6.54
C ILE A 49 -33.49 -0.42 -5.52
N LYS A 50 -33.52 0.49 -4.54
CA LYS A 50 -34.58 0.52 -3.53
C LYS A 50 -35.98 0.73 -4.14
N GLU A 51 -36.09 1.42 -5.26
CA GLU A 51 -37.36 1.65 -5.96
C GLU A 51 -37.86 0.43 -6.76
N LEU A 52 -37.00 -0.56 -7.02
CA LEU A 52 -37.41 -1.78 -7.68
C LEU A 52 -38.32 -2.62 -6.74
N PRO A 53 -39.30 -3.36 -7.28
CA PRO A 53 -40.02 -4.39 -6.52
C PRO A 53 -39.06 -5.43 -5.94
N GLU A 54 -39.35 -5.96 -4.76
CA GLU A 54 -38.48 -6.90 -4.05
C GLU A 54 -38.11 -8.14 -4.88
N GLU A 55 -39.09 -8.69 -5.61
CA GLU A 55 -38.92 -9.84 -6.49
C GLU A 55 -37.92 -9.58 -7.66
N LYS A 56 -37.60 -8.32 -7.97
CA LYS A 56 -36.62 -7.93 -8.99
C LYS A 56 -35.23 -7.66 -8.45
N ARG A 57 -35.06 -7.62 -7.12
CA ARG A 57 -33.77 -7.34 -6.45
C ARG A 57 -32.95 -8.61 -6.22
N ARG A 58 -32.79 -9.45 -7.26
CA ARG A 58 -32.27 -10.83 -7.08
C ARG A 58 -30.77 -10.96 -7.14
N LYS A 59 -30.06 -10.11 -7.91
CA LYS A 59 -28.62 -10.25 -8.01
C LYS A 59 -27.89 -9.48 -6.91
N PRO A 60 -26.83 -10.07 -6.31
CA PRO A 60 -26.12 -9.44 -5.22
C PRO A 60 -25.35 -8.21 -5.70
N ILE A 61 -25.26 -7.21 -4.82
CA ILE A 61 -24.43 -6.02 -4.97
C ILE A 61 -23.43 -6.01 -3.81
N HIS A 62 -22.16 -6.28 -4.12
CA HIS A 62 -21.10 -6.28 -3.14
C HIS A 62 -20.50 -4.88 -3.01
N ILE A 63 -20.54 -4.30 -1.81
CA ILE A 63 -19.89 -3.04 -1.49
C ILE A 63 -18.52 -3.37 -0.91
N ILE A 64 -17.43 -3.02 -1.59
CA ILE A 64 -16.08 -3.29 -1.13
C ILE A 64 -15.39 -2.02 -0.63
N ASN A 65 -14.80 -2.11 0.54
CA ASN A 65 -13.87 -1.12 1.06
C ASN A 65 -12.52 -1.78 1.29
N THR A 66 -11.44 -1.15 0.86
CA THR A 66 -10.09 -1.63 1.12
C THR A 66 -9.50 -0.83 2.27
N ASP A 67 -9.37 -1.49 3.42
CA ASP A 67 -8.63 -0.95 4.57
C ASP A 67 -7.16 -1.29 4.42
N THR A 68 -6.34 -0.27 4.20
CA THR A 68 -4.89 -0.43 4.06
C THR A 68 -4.17 -0.70 5.38
N LEU A 69 -4.89 -0.72 6.51
CA LEU A 69 -4.41 -0.77 7.90
C LEU A 69 -3.56 0.45 8.32
N VAL A 70 -3.41 1.42 7.43
CA VAL A 70 -2.72 2.70 7.66
C VAL A 70 -3.54 3.90 7.13
N GLU A 71 -4.86 3.73 7.00
CA GLU A 71 -5.78 4.84 6.68
C GLU A 71 -5.81 5.86 7.83
N SER A 72 -6.18 7.11 7.54
CA SER A 72 -6.44 8.08 8.61
C SER A 72 -7.43 7.50 9.62
N PRO A 73 -7.11 7.45 10.92
CA PRO A 73 -7.97 6.80 11.92
C PRO A 73 -9.41 7.33 11.94
N VAL A 74 -9.58 8.64 11.75
CA VAL A 74 -10.91 9.28 11.70
C VAL A 74 -11.71 8.78 10.50
N VAL A 75 -11.06 8.69 9.34
CA VAL A 75 -11.71 8.21 8.10
C VAL A 75 -12.00 6.70 8.18
N SER A 76 -11.06 5.92 8.71
CA SER A 76 -11.26 4.48 8.92
C SER A 76 -12.46 4.20 9.82
N LYS A 77 -12.61 4.96 10.91
CA LYS A 77 -13.76 4.85 11.82
C LYS A 77 -15.07 5.28 11.18
N TRP A 78 -15.04 6.34 10.37
CA TRP A 78 -16.18 6.78 9.57
C TRP A 78 -16.66 5.67 8.64
N VAL A 79 -15.74 5.06 7.91
CA VAL A 79 -16.04 3.96 6.96
C VAL A 79 -16.59 2.73 7.69
N GLU A 80 -15.95 2.30 8.77
CA GLU A 80 -16.39 1.16 9.58
C GLU A 80 -17.85 1.30 9.99
N ARG A 81 -18.20 2.42 10.62
CA ARG A 81 -19.57 2.72 11.03
C ARG A 81 -20.55 2.82 9.86
N SER A 82 -20.07 3.31 8.71
CA SER A 82 -20.89 3.38 7.50
C SER A 82 -21.24 2.00 6.98
N LEU A 83 -20.27 1.07 6.90
CA LEU A 83 -20.47 -0.30 6.45
C LEU A 83 -21.41 -1.08 7.39
N GLU A 84 -21.27 -0.90 8.71
CA GLU A 84 -22.18 -1.50 9.70
C GLU A 84 -23.62 -1.06 9.47
N LYS A 85 -23.85 0.25 9.27
CA LYS A 85 -25.20 0.78 8.99
C LYS A 85 -25.75 0.31 7.64
N MET A 86 -24.91 0.24 6.61
CA MET A 86 -25.30 -0.27 5.29
C MET A 86 -25.83 -1.70 5.41
N ASN A 87 -25.12 -2.59 6.11
CA ASN A 87 -25.58 -3.95 6.32
C ASN A 87 -26.91 -4.00 7.07
N ALA A 88 -27.01 -3.28 8.20
CA ALA A 88 -28.24 -3.28 9.00
C ALA A 88 -29.47 -2.78 8.22
N VAL A 89 -29.29 -1.71 7.42
CA VAL A 89 -30.39 -1.16 6.60
C VAL A 89 -30.72 -2.04 5.41
N SER A 90 -29.70 -2.66 4.78
CA SER A 90 -29.88 -3.58 3.66
C SER A 90 -30.72 -4.79 4.12
N GLU A 91 -30.35 -5.41 5.24
CA GLU A 91 -31.04 -6.55 5.83
C GLU A 91 -32.49 -6.20 6.22
N ALA A 92 -32.68 -5.08 6.95
CA ALA A 92 -34.00 -4.64 7.39
C ALA A 92 -35.00 -4.31 6.26
N ASN A 93 -34.49 -3.97 5.06
CA ASN A 93 -35.31 -3.60 3.90
C ASN A 93 -35.24 -4.61 2.74
N HIS A 94 -34.71 -5.80 2.97
CA HIS A 94 -34.55 -6.85 1.95
C HIS A 94 -33.88 -6.35 0.67
N LEU A 95 -32.79 -5.55 0.84
CA LEU A 95 -32.00 -5.03 -0.26
C LEU A 95 -30.82 -5.97 -0.57
N PRO A 96 -30.32 -6.00 -1.80
CA PRO A 96 -29.30 -6.96 -2.22
C PRO A 96 -27.86 -6.52 -1.90
N PHE A 97 -27.65 -5.55 -1.02
CA PHE A 97 -26.34 -5.00 -0.69
C PHE A 97 -25.65 -5.78 0.43
N VAL A 98 -24.39 -6.17 0.18
CA VAL A 98 -23.53 -6.85 1.16
C VAL A 98 -22.19 -6.13 1.23
N THR A 99 -21.77 -5.72 2.41
CA THR A 99 -20.49 -5.00 2.58
C THR A 99 -19.34 -5.95 2.88
N HIS A 100 -18.16 -5.61 2.34
CA HIS A 100 -16.91 -6.32 2.57
C HIS A 100 -15.81 -5.34 2.88
N ARG A 101 -15.08 -5.56 3.99
CA ARG A 101 -13.86 -4.83 4.32
C ARG A 101 -12.67 -5.69 3.97
N LEU A 102 -11.95 -5.29 2.92
CA LEU A 102 -10.80 -6.01 2.40
C LEU A 102 -9.54 -5.47 3.05
N THR A 103 -8.62 -6.36 3.42
CA THR A 103 -7.31 -5.99 3.97
C THR A 103 -6.20 -6.65 3.17
N PRO A 104 -5.00 -6.07 3.12
CA PRO A 104 -3.84 -6.74 2.55
C PRO A 104 -3.47 -7.99 3.36
N GLU A 105 -2.91 -8.97 2.71
CA GLU A 105 -2.28 -10.10 3.40
C GLU A 105 -1.17 -9.60 4.31
N VAL A 106 -0.95 -10.26 5.46
CA VAL A 106 -0.01 -9.80 6.49
C VAL A 106 1.37 -9.47 5.91
N ASN A 107 1.89 -10.32 5.04
CA ASN A 107 3.19 -10.12 4.40
C ASN A 107 3.24 -8.93 3.42
N ASN A 108 2.08 -8.41 3.02
CA ASN A 108 1.94 -7.28 2.11
C ASN A 108 1.56 -5.97 2.81
N THR A 109 1.37 -5.98 4.14
CA THR A 109 1.02 -4.77 4.88
C THR A 109 2.13 -3.72 4.86
N PHE A 110 1.77 -2.48 5.18
CA PHE A 110 2.70 -1.35 5.11
C PHE A 110 3.90 -1.55 6.05
N TRP A 111 3.65 -1.91 7.31
CA TRP A 111 4.70 -2.03 8.32
C TRP A 111 5.60 -3.25 8.11
N VAL A 112 5.04 -4.37 7.66
CA VAL A 112 5.85 -5.55 7.34
C VAL A 112 6.82 -5.26 6.19
N ASN A 113 6.40 -4.49 5.19
CA ASN A 113 7.31 -4.10 4.11
C ASN A 113 8.30 -3.01 4.54
N LEU A 114 7.86 -1.96 5.23
CA LEU A 114 8.72 -0.86 5.65
C LEU A 114 9.68 -1.28 6.78
N ILE A 115 9.14 -1.74 7.90
CA ILE A 115 9.90 -2.07 9.12
C ILE A 115 10.49 -3.47 9.02
N GLY A 116 9.72 -4.46 8.56
CA GLY A 116 10.20 -5.84 8.42
C GLY A 116 11.29 -5.96 7.35
N ARG A 117 10.94 -5.70 6.10
CA ARG A 117 11.87 -5.84 4.97
C ARG A 117 12.81 -4.65 4.80
N GLY A 118 12.43 -3.48 5.30
CA GLY A 118 13.20 -2.25 5.12
C GLY A 118 12.97 -1.57 3.78
N TYR A 119 11.81 -1.77 3.15
CA TYR A 119 11.50 -1.12 1.87
C TYR A 119 11.62 0.40 1.98
N PRO A 120 12.17 1.07 0.97
CA PRO A 120 12.16 2.54 0.95
C PRO A 120 10.72 3.06 0.92
N PHE A 121 10.53 4.26 1.48
CA PHE A 121 9.23 4.92 1.44
C PHE A 121 8.66 5.00 0.03
N PRO A 122 7.32 4.85 -0.11
CA PRO A 122 6.67 5.09 -1.38
C PRO A 122 6.97 6.49 -1.92
N ARG A 123 7.33 6.56 -3.20
CA ARG A 123 7.59 7.81 -3.94
C ARG A 123 6.76 7.81 -5.22
N LEU A 124 6.66 8.96 -5.89
CA LEU A 124 5.87 9.09 -7.14
C LEU A 124 6.20 8.03 -8.20
N LYS A 125 7.47 7.63 -8.28
CA LYS A 125 7.94 6.59 -9.22
C LYS A 125 7.98 5.18 -8.63
N TYR A 126 7.79 5.02 -7.32
CA TYR A 126 7.90 3.74 -6.62
C TYR A 126 6.73 3.58 -5.65
N ARG A 127 5.59 3.14 -6.17
CA ARG A 127 4.30 3.07 -5.46
C ARG A 127 3.93 1.65 -5.03
N TRP A 128 4.85 0.91 -4.45
CA TRP A 128 4.58 -0.44 -3.99
C TRP A 128 3.36 -0.56 -3.06
N CYS A 129 3.08 0.49 -2.28
CA CYS A 129 1.93 0.53 -1.39
C CYS A 129 0.60 0.49 -2.13
N THR A 130 0.47 1.12 -3.31
CA THR A 130 -0.77 1.10 -4.08
C THR A 130 -1.11 -0.30 -4.56
N ASP A 131 -0.12 -1.01 -5.09
CA ASP A 131 -0.31 -2.37 -5.54
C ASP A 131 -0.65 -3.30 -4.37
N ARG A 132 0.21 -3.38 -3.36
CA ARG A 132 0.09 -4.34 -2.25
C ARG A 132 -1.08 -4.09 -1.32
N LEU A 133 -1.37 -2.81 -1.01
CA LEU A 133 -2.38 -2.48 -0.01
C LEU A 133 -3.78 -2.29 -0.60
N LYS A 134 -3.90 -1.92 -1.89
CA LYS A 134 -5.19 -1.60 -2.50
C LYS A 134 -5.55 -2.52 -3.65
N ILE A 135 -4.64 -2.69 -4.63
CA ILE A 135 -4.98 -3.43 -5.86
C ILE A 135 -5.07 -4.93 -5.59
N GLN A 136 -4.08 -5.52 -4.91
CA GLN A 136 -4.05 -6.98 -4.69
C GLN A 136 -5.26 -7.49 -3.89
N PRO A 137 -5.69 -6.87 -2.75
CA PRO A 137 -6.89 -7.31 -2.04
C PRO A 137 -8.16 -7.23 -2.89
N VAL A 138 -8.32 -6.16 -3.68
CA VAL A 138 -9.46 -5.99 -4.59
C VAL A 138 -9.44 -7.04 -5.69
N ASN A 139 -8.29 -7.22 -6.36
CA ASN A 139 -8.15 -8.20 -7.44
C ASN A 139 -8.41 -9.64 -6.95
N LYS A 140 -7.98 -9.97 -5.74
CA LYS A 140 -8.28 -11.28 -5.12
C LYS A 140 -9.78 -11.46 -4.95
N PHE A 141 -10.46 -10.49 -4.34
CA PHE A 141 -11.91 -10.54 -4.16
C PHE A 141 -12.66 -10.66 -5.49
N ILE A 142 -12.27 -9.85 -6.49
CA ILE A 142 -12.89 -9.86 -7.82
C ILE A 142 -12.67 -11.21 -8.52
N LYS A 143 -11.45 -11.76 -8.51
CA LYS A 143 -11.15 -13.07 -9.09
C LYS A 143 -11.98 -14.18 -8.46
N ASP A 144 -12.18 -14.17 -7.15
CA ASP A 144 -13.03 -15.13 -6.45
C ASP A 144 -14.47 -15.02 -6.92
N ARG A 145 -15.00 -13.80 -7.13
CA ARG A 145 -16.36 -13.59 -7.66
C ARG A 145 -16.48 -13.98 -9.14
N ILE A 146 -15.49 -13.68 -9.96
CA ILE A 146 -15.45 -14.14 -11.36
C ILE A 146 -15.43 -15.67 -11.43
N ALA A 147 -14.68 -16.33 -10.57
CA ALA A 147 -14.65 -17.81 -10.50
C ALA A 147 -16.03 -18.41 -10.15
N GLU A 148 -16.83 -17.71 -9.35
CA GLU A 148 -18.19 -18.15 -8.97
C GLU A 148 -19.27 -17.83 -10.03
N HIS A 149 -19.14 -16.69 -10.73
CA HIS A 149 -20.21 -16.12 -11.56
C HIS A 149 -19.86 -15.96 -13.03
N GLY A 150 -18.60 -16.15 -13.42
CA GLY A 150 -18.10 -15.99 -14.79
C GLY A 150 -17.72 -14.56 -15.14
N GLU A 151 -18.51 -13.56 -14.77
CA GLU A 151 -18.28 -12.14 -15.02
C GLU A 151 -18.69 -11.31 -13.80
N ILE A 152 -18.16 -10.08 -13.70
CA ILE A 152 -18.60 -9.06 -12.72
C ILE A 152 -18.71 -7.68 -13.36
N ILE A 153 -19.54 -6.82 -12.77
CA ILE A 153 -19.58 -5.38 -13.10
C ILE A 153 -19.03 -4.60 -11.91
N LEU A 154 -17.87 -3.98 -12.10
CA LEU A 154 -17.25 -3.07 -11.13
C LEU A 154 -17.82 -1.66 -11.30
N VAL A 155 -18.48 -1.15 -10.26
CA VAL A 155 -19.07 0.20 -10.24
C VAL A 155 -18.14 1.14 -9.48
N LEU A 156 -17.68 2.21 -10.14
CA LEU A 156 -16.71 3.15 -9.60
C LEU A 156 -17.22 4.60 -9.65
N GLY A 157 -16.93 5.35 -8.59
CA GLY A 157 -17.17 6.79 -8.52
C GLY A 157 -16.11 7.64 -9.23
N THR A 158 -15.54 7.14 -10.33
CA THR A 158 -14.52 7.85 -11.09
C THR A 158 -15.13 8.86 -12.04
N ARG A 159 -14.52 10.07 -12.11
CA ARG A 159 -15.04 11.18 -12.92
C ARG A 159 -13.95 11.78 -13.80
N LYS A 160 -14.34 12.20 -15.03
CA LYS A 160 -13.46 12.91 -15.97
C LYS A 160 -12.92 14.23 -15.38
N ALA A 161 -13.74 14.91 -14.58
CA ALA A 161 -13.40 16.18 -13.95
C ALA A 161 -12.27 16.11 -12.90
N GLU A 162 -11.91 14.92 -12.39
CA GLU A 162 -10.89 14.79 -11.34
C GLU A 162 -9.45 15.12 -11.81
N SER A 163 -9.13 14.83 -13.06
CA SER A 163 -7.83 15.18 -13.68
C SER A 163 -7.82 14.95 -15.18
N SER A 164 -6.99 15.73 -15.90
CA SER A 164 -6.77 15.57 -17.34
C SER A 164 -6.27 14.17 -17.73
N ARG A 165 -5.49 13.50 -16.86
CA ARG A 165 -5.04 12.13 -17.08
C ARG A 165 -6.22 11.17 -17.01
N ARG A 166 -7.09 11.32 -15.99
CA ARG A 166 -8.28 10.47 -15.84
C ARG A 166 -9.24 10.64 -16.97
N ALA A 167 -9.52 11.90 -17.38
CA ALA A 167 -10.36 12.19 -18.55
C ALA A 167 -9.87 11.48 -19.82
N ARG A 168 -8.56 11.51 -20.09
CA ARG A 168 -7.97 10.83 -21.26
C ARG A 168 -8.10 9.31 -21.17
N THR A 169 -7.85 8.74 -20.00
CA THR A 169 -7.97 7.30 -19.80
C THR A 169 -9.41 6.83 -19.94
N MET A 170 -10.37 7.54 -19.36
CA MET A 170 -11.80 7.22 -19.48
C MET A 170 -12.27 7.34 -20.92
N ALA A 171 -11.92 8.42 -21.63
CA ALA A 171 -12.26 8.62 -23.06
C ALA A 171 -11.65 7.54 -23.97
N PHE A 172 -10.49 6.97 -23.60
CA PHE A 172 -9.90 5.85 -24.33
C PHE A 172 -10.73 4.57 -24.17
N TYR A 173 -11.11 4.21 -22.94
CA TYR A 173 -11.92 3.01 -22.68
C TYR A 173 -13.39 3.17 -23.10
N GLU A 174 -13.92 4.39 -23.11
CA GLU A 174 -15.25 4.68 -23.64
C GLU A 174 -15.39 4.25 -25.11
N LYS A 175 -14.34 4.40 -25.92
CA LYS A 175 -14.30 3.91 -27.31
C LYS A 175 -14.25 2.38 -27.43
N GLN A 176 -13.93 1.68 -26.35
CA GLN A 176 -13.79 0.22 -26.27
C GLN A 176 -14.96 -0.43 -25.53
N ARG A 177 -16.06 0.31 -25.28
CA ARG A 177 -17.24 -0.24 -24.61
C ARG A 177 -17.73 -1.51 -25.30
N VAL A 178 -17.87 -2.56 -24.54
CA VAL A 178 -18.38 -3.86 -25.02
C VAL A 178 -19.90 -3.86 -25.08
N ARG A 179 -20.52 -3.13 -24.13
CA ARG A 179 -21.95 -2.82 -24.06
C ARG A 179 -22.11 -1.34 -23.80
N GLU A 180 -23.28 -0.78 -24.09
CA GLU A 180 -23.59 0.58 -23.71
C GLU A 180 -23.30 0.78 -22.22
N LEU A 181 -22.53 1.81 -21.85
CA LEU A 181 -22.09 2.17 -20.50
C LEU A 181 -21.04 1.25 -19.83
N LEU A 182 -20.71 0.11 -20.41
CA LEU A 182 -19.75 -0.84 -19.83
C LEU A 182 -18.42 -0.87 -20.59
N SER A 183 -17.35 -0.49 -19.92
CA SER A 183 -15.99 -0.53 -20.46
C SER A 183 -15.26 -1.77 -19.95
N PRO A 184 -14.38 -2.43 -20.75
CA PRO A 184 -13.57 -3.53 -20.28
C PRO A 184 -12.50 -3.05 -19.29
N ASN A 185 -12.15 -3.88 -18.30
CA ASN A 185 -11.00 -3.63 -17.46
C ASN A 185 -9.72 -4.15 -18.14
N PRO A 186 -8.66 -3.34 -18.29
CA PRO A 186 -7.42 -3.77 -18.93
C PRO A 186 -6.62 -4.79 -18.13
N THR A 187 -6.89 -4.90 -16.83
CA THR A 187 -6.09 -5.71 -15.90
C THR A 187 -6.72 -7.07 -15.61
N LEU A 188 -8.04 -7.17 -15.64
CA LEU A 188 -8.78 -8.39 -15.32
C LEU A 188 -9.76 -8.71 -16.44
N GLU A 189 -9.59 -9.87 -17.04
CA GLU A 189 -10.56 -10.43 -17.98
C GLU A 189 -11.89 -10.71 -17.27
N ASN A 190 -13.00 -10.57 -17.99
CA ASN A 190 -14.36 -10.76 -17.48
C ASN A 190 -14.80 -9.76 -16.38
N GLU A 191 -14.09 -8.63 -16.28
CA GLU A 191 -14.50 -7.50 -15.46
C GLU A 191 -14.92 -6.33 -16.34
N LEU A 192 -16.16 -5.91 -16.19
CA LEU A 192 -16.73 -4.74 -16.84
C LEU A 192 -16.80 -3.57 -15.87
N VAL A 193 -16.49 -2.37 -16.30
CA VAL A 193 -16.47 -1.17 -15.47
C VAL A 193 -17.62 -0.25 -15.82
N PHE A 194 -18.40 0.16 -14.82
CA PHE A 194 -19.46 1.15 -14.89
C PHE A 194 -19.13 2.36 -14.02
N SER A 195 -19.15 3.56 -14.58
CA SER A 195 -18.92 4.82 -13.86
C SER A 195 -20.11 5.75 -14.03
N PRO A 196 -21.14 5.63 -13.17
CA PRO A 196 -22.38 6.42 -13.33
C PRO A 196 -22.18 7.91 -13.22
N LEU A 197 -21.14 8.38 -12.55
CA LEU A 197 -20.85 9.80 -12.33
C LEU A 197 -19.77 10.35 -13.27
N GLU A 198 -19.44 9.66 -14.38
CA GLU A 198 -18.26 9.95 -15.21
C GLU A 198 -18.14 11.42 -15.67
N ASP A 199 -19.27 12.07 -15.94
CA ASP A 199 -19.34 13.45 -16.46
C ASP A 199 -19.65 14.51 -15.37
N TRP A 200 -19.82 14.10 -14.09
CA TRP A 200 -20.13 15.02 -13.01
C TRP A 200 -18.93 15.88 -12.60
N THR A 201 -19.23 17.14 -12.26
CA THR A 201 -18.28 18.05 -11.60
C THR A 201 -18.24 17.81 -10.09
N ASP A 202 -17.32 18.49 -9.39
CA ASP A 202 -17.28 18.46 -7.91
C ASP A 202 -18.55 19.07 -7.31
N ASP A 203 -19.06 20.15 -7.92
CA ASP A 203 -20.28 20.82 -7.48
C ASP A 203 -21.50 19.91 -7.65
N ASP A 204 -21.58 19.18 -8.75
CA ASP A 204 -22.67 18.23 -9.02
C ASP A 204 -22.74 17.15 -7.94
N VAL A 205 -21.58 16.58 -7.55
CA VAL A 205 -21.50 15.59 -6.48
C VAL A 205 -22.03 16.12 -5.16
N TRP A 206 -21.62 17.35 -4.77
CA TRP A 206 -22.08 17.94 -3.53
C TRP A 206 -23.55 18.35 -3.57
N VAL A 207 -24.04 18.89 -4.69
CA VAL A 207 -25.46 19.22 -4.86
C VAL A 207 -26.32 17.98 -4.72
N PHE A 208 -25.92 16.85 -5.32
CA PHE A 208 -26.60 15.56 -5.16
C PHE A 208 -26.63 15.13 -3.69
N LEU A 209 -25.47 15.07 -3.03
CA LEU A 209 -25.36 14.62 -1.63
C LEU A 209 -26.16 15.52 -0.67
N MET A 210 -26.32 16.82 -0.96
CA MET A 210 -27.11 17.74 -0.13
C MET A 210 -28.60 17.68 -0.42
N GLN A 211 -29.02 17.30 -1.63
CA GLN A 211 -30.43 17.20 -2.02
C GLN A 211 -31.07 15.88 -1.58
N TYR A 212 -30.28 14.77 -1.58
CA TYR A 212 -30.79 13.46 -1.24
C TYR A 212 -30.36 13.04 0.18
N LYS A 213 -31.28 12.40 0.90
CA LYS A 213 -30.97 11.83 2.20
C LYS A 213 -30.16 10.55 1.99
N ASN A 214 -29.09 10.43 2.77
CA ASN A 214 -28.30 9.21 2.78
C ASN A 214 -29.16 7.99 3.12
N PRO A 215 -29.25 6.99 2.24
CA PRO A 215 -30.22 5.90 2.37
C PRO A 215 -29.92 4.91 3.49
N TRP A 216 -28.68 4.85 4.02
CA TRP A 216 -28.32 4.01 5.16
C TRP A 216 -28.27 4.79 6.50
N GLY A 217 -28.81 6.02 6.51
CA GLY A 217 -29.06 6.78 7.74
C GLY A 217 -27.84 7.52 8.31
N TYR A 218 -26.81 7.75 7.50
CA TYR A 218 -25.78 8.74 7.79
C TYR A 218 -26.25 10.14 7.42
N SER A 219 -25.54 11.14 7.93
CA SER A 219 -25.75 12.53 7.51
C SER A 219 -24.70 12.91 6.46
N ASN A 220 -25.13 13.28 5.26
CA ASN A 220 -24.22 13.83 4.25
C ASN A 220 -23.61 15.17 4.70
N MET A 221 -24.26 15.85 5.66
CA MET A 221 -23.69 17.03 6.33
C MET A 221 -22.48 16.68 7.19
N ASP A 222 -22.44 15.48 7.79
CA ASP A 222 -21.27 15.03 8.55
C ASP A 222 -20.08 14.77 7.62
N LEU A 223 -20.34 14.20 6.42
CA LEU A 223 -19.33 14.07 5.38
C LEU A 223 -18.82 15.44 4.92
N LEU A 224 -19.72 16.40 4.69
CA LEU A 224 -19.36 17.77 4.34
C LEU A 224 -18.49 18.41 5.44
N THR A 225 -18.86 18.22 6.71
CA THR A 225 -18.10 18.72 7.87
C THR A 225 -16.71 18.09 7.94
N LEU A 226 -16.59 16.80 7.65
CA LEU A 226 -15.29 16.12 7.58
C LEU A 226 -14.39 16.76 6.50
N TYR A 227 -14.94 17.06 5.33
CA TYR A 227 -14.20 17.73 4.26
C TYR A 227 -13.82 19.18 4.63
N ARG A 228 -14.71 19.93 5.23
CA ARG A 228 -14.42 21.29 5.73
C ARG A 228 -13.31 21.30 6.75
N GLY A 229 -13.36 20.41 7.73
CA GLY A 229 -12.31 20.28 8.75
C GLY A 229 -10.94 19.92 8.19
N ALA A 230 -10.89 19.35 6.99
CA ALA A 230 -9.66 18.99 6.29
C ALA A 230 -9.14 20.08 5.33
N THR A 231 -9.74 21.27 5.31
CA THR A 231 -9.28 22.44 4.53
C THR A 231 -8.63 23.48 5.43
N ALA A 232 -7.60 24.17 4.92
CA ALA A 232 -6.76 25.06 5.73
C ALA A 232 -7.54 26.21 6.42
N ASP A 233 -8.59 26.70 5.78
CA ASP A 233 -9.37 27.87 6.27
C ASP A 233 -10.79 27.47 6.71
N ASN A 234 -11.03 26.18 6.97
CA ASN A 234 -12.37 25.67 7.30
C ASN A 234 -13.43 26.06 6.24
N GLU A 235 -12.97 26.26 4.99
CA GLU A 235 -13.80 26.72 3.89
C GLU A 235 -14.84 25.68 3.48
N CYS A 236 -16.00 26.16 3.01
CA CYS A 236 -17.04 25.30 2.48
C CYS A 236 -16.57 24.62 1.16
N PRO A 237 -16.69 23.30 0.99
CA PRO A 237 -16.34 22.64 -0.27
C PRO A 237 -17.25 23.03 -1.46
N LEU A 238 -18.33 23.74 -1.22
CA LEU A 238 -19.18 24.32 -2.26
C LEU A 238 -18.59 25.65 -2.72
N GLN A 239 -18.42 25.84 -4.03
CA GLN A 239 -17.96 27.09 -4.59
C GLN A 239 -19.03 28.18 -4.46
N ALA A 240 -18.78 29.17 -3.59
CA ALA A 240 -19.64 30.36 -3.45
C ALA A 240 -19.34 31.43 -4.53
N GLU A 241 -18.12 31.47 -5.07
CA GLU A 241 -17.68 32.44 -6.10
C GLU A 241 -16.86 31.78 -7.21
N LYS A 242 -17.03 32.26 -8.46
CA LYS A 242 -16.43 31.68 -9.68
C LYS A 242 -14.88 31.69 -9.73
N ASN A 243 -14.21 32.47 -8.91
CA ASN A 243 -12.76 32.68 -8.96
C ASN A 243 -11.96 32.05 -7.80
N LEU A 244 -12.62 31.41 -6.86
CA LEU A 244 -11.93 30.67 -5.79
C LEU A 244 -11.66 29.22 -6.20
N PRO A 245 -10.50 28.66 -5.86
CA PRO A 245 -10.25 27.24 -6.13
C PRO A 245 -11.24 26.39 -5.34
N SER A 246 -11.90 25.46 -6.02
CA SER A 246 -12.80 24.47 -5.41
C SER A 246 -12.12 23.80 -4.22
N CYS A 247 -12.73 23.86 -3.03
CA CYS A 247 -12.26 23.20 -1.82
C CYS A 247 -12.31 21.68 -1.89
N GLY A 248 -12.74 21.10 -2.99
CA GLY A 248 -12.79 19.65 -3.24
C GLY A 248 -11.42 18.97 -3.39
N LYS A 249 -10.31 19.66 -3.13
CA LYS A 249 -8.94 19.12 -3.18
C LYS A 249 -8.48 18.38 -1.92
N SER A 250 -9.25 18.43 -0.83
CA SER A 250 -8.97 17.60 0.35
C SER A 250 -9.11 16.14 -0.04
N ARG A 251 -8.04 15.39 0.11
CA ARG A 251 -7.99 13.94 -0.16
C ARG A 251 -7.71 13.21 1.13
N PHE A 252 -8.64 12.38 1.53
CA PHE A 252 -8.39 11.43 2.59
C PHE A 252 -7.59 10.26 2.03
N GLY A 253 -6.50 9.94 2.70
CA GLY A 253 -5.62 8.84 2.32
C GLY A 253 -4.99 8.21 3.54
N CYS A 254 -4.00 7.35 3.29
CA CYS A 254 -3.20 6.76 4.36
C CYS A 254 -2.44 7.86 5.11
N TRP A 255 -2.48 7.85 6.44
CA TRP A 255 -1.76 8.85 7.25
C TRP A 255 -0.24 8.77 7.08
N VAL A 256 0.27 7.63 6.64
CA VAL A 256 1.68 7.38 6.32
C VAL A 256 2.07 7.82 4.89
N CYS A 257 1.19 8.49 4.13
CA CYS A 257 1.41 8.76 2.72
C CYS A 257 2.53 9.78 2.48
N THR A 258 3.59 9.34 1.81
CA THR A 258 4.75 10.16 1.41
C THR A 258 4.74 10.57 -0.06
N MET A 259 3.61 10.31 -0.76
CA MET A 259 3.38 10.75 -2.13
C MET A 259 3.14 12.27 -2.23
N VAL A 260 2.83 12.89 -1.12
CA VAL A 260 2.71 14.33 -0.92
C VAL A 260 3.76 14.78 0.08
N GLU A 261 4.32 15.96 -0.10
CA GLU A 261 5.34 16.50 0.81
C GLU A 261 4.78 16.70 2.21
N LYS A 262 3.57 17.27 2.33
CA LYS A 262 2.87 17.50 3.59
C LYS A 262 1.45 16.95 3.51
N ASP A 263 0.98 16.37 4.59
CA ASP A 263 -0.44 15.99 4.74
C ASP A 263 -1.27 17.17 5.21
N LYS A 264 -1.60 18.07 4.26
CA LYS A 264 -2.38 19.27 4.53
C LYS A 264 -3.76 18.96 5.11
N SER A 265 -4.35 17.81 4.78
CA SER A 265 -5.65 17.41 5.31
C SER A 265 -5.59 17.07 6.80
N MET A 266 -4.57 16.32 7.21
CA MET A 266 -4.36 16.02 8.63
C MET A 266 -3.92 17.26 9.42
N GLU A 267 -3.01 18.07 8.86
CA GLU A 267 -2.63 19.38 9.47
C GLU A 267 -3.85 20.25 9.73
N ALA A 268 -4.74 20.40 8.74
CA ALA A 268 -5.96 21.18 8.87
C ALA A 268 -6.94 20.59 9.89
N MET A 269 -7.13 19.25 9.90
CA MET A 269 -7.99 18.59 10.88
C MET A 269 -7.53 18.86 12.32
N ILE A 270 -6.22 18.84 12.57
CA ILE A 270 -5.64 19.09 13.89
C ILE A 270 -5.78 20.57 14.26
N ALA A 271 -5.55 21.47 13.29
CA ALA A 271 -5.62 22.91 13.53
C ALA A 271 -7.06 23.42 13.75
N ASN A 272 -8.04 22.79 13.08
CA ASN A 272 -9.45 23.22 13.13
C ASN A 272 -10.26 22.57 14.26
N ASP A 273 -9.71 21.57 14.95
CA ASP A 273 -10.46 20.80 15.95
C ASP A 273 -9.52 20.27 17.04
N ASP A 274 -9.58 20.90 18.22
CA ASP A 274 -8.77 20.54 19.38
C ASP A 274 -8.97 19.07 19.80
N GLU A 275 -10.17 18.49 19.56
CA GLU A 275 -10.43 17.07 19.85
C GLU A 275 -9.60 16.12 18.98
N LYS A 276 -8.98 16.62 17.91
CA LYS A 276 -8.09 15.89 17.01
C LYS A 276 -6.60 16.10 17.29
N ALA A 277 -6.24 16.89 18.30
CA ALA A 277 -4.84 17.14 18.70
C ALA A 277 -4.05 15.83 18.99
N TRP A 278 -4.73 14.78 19.40
CA TRP A 278 -4.13 13.45 19.61
C TRP A 278 -3.48 12.83 18.35
N MET A 279 -3.82 13.31 17.15
CA MET A 279 -3.21 12.87 15.90
C MET A 279 -1.86 13.55 15.62
N THR A 280 -1.47 14.58 16.36
CA THR A 280 -0.20 15.30 16.18
C THR A 280 1.03 14.38 16.17
N PRO A 281 1.15 13.38 17.08
CA PRO A 281 2.26 12.43 17.01
C PRO A 281 2.32 11.65 15.70
N LEU A 282 1.17 11.26 15.12
CA LEU A 282 1.10 10.55 13.84
C LEU A 282 1.63 11.43 12.70
N LEU A 283 1.20 12.70 12.68
CA LEU A 283 1.64 13.67 11.69
C LEU A 283 3.16 13.92 11.78
N ASN A 284 3.68 14.11 13.00
CA ASN A 284 5.10 14.33 13.23
C ASN A 284 5.94 13.12 12.81
N PHE A 285 5.53 11.93 13.20
CA PHE A 285 6.18 10.68 12.80
C PHE A 285 6.20 10.52 11.27
N ARG A 286 5.05 10.76 10.61
CA ARG A 286 4.96 10.74 9.14
C ARG A 286 5.93 11.75 8.51
N ASN A 287 6.03 12.95 9.03
CA ASN A 287 6.89 13.99 8.48
C ASN A 287 8.36 13.66 8.68
N GLU A 288 8.75 13.07 9.83
CA GLU A 288 10.12 12.67 10.11
C GLU A 288 10.56 11.52 9.19
N PHE A 289 9.80 10.44 9.15
CA PHE A 289 10.19 9.29 8.35
C PHE A 289 10.09 9.55 6.84
N GLY A 290 9.13 10.37 6.41
CA GLY A 290 8.90 10.72 5.01
C GLY A 290 9.85 11.77 4.46
N SER A 291 10.69 12.40 5.33
CA SER A 291 11.67 13.38 4.91
C SER A 291 12.72 12.78 3.97
N GLU A 292 13.04 13.51 2.90
CA GLU A 292 14.14 13.16 2.00
C GLU A 292 15.50 13.46 2.61
N ASP A 293 15.54 14.37 3.60
CA ASP A 293 16.75 14.75 4.30
C ASP A 293 17.31 13.56 5.09
N GLY A 294 18.56 13.19 4.81
CA GLY A 294 19.22 12.06 5.44
C GLY A 294 18.61 10.68 5.11
N ASP A 295 17.66 10.57 4.17
CA ASP A 295 17.06 9.28 3.79
C ASP A 295 18.10 8.29 3.27
N ARG A 296 19.09 8.82 2.51
CA ARG A 296 20.19 8.03 1.99
C ARG A 296 21.01 7.37 3.11
N ASP A 297 21.38 8.12 4.15
CA ASP A 297 22.22 7.64 5.26
C ASP A 297 21.54 6.60 6.13
N ARG A 298 20.20 6.62 6.15
CA ARG A 298 19.36 5.66 6.83
C ARG A 298 19.25 4.32 6.12
N ARG A 299 19.70 4.20 4.86
CA ARG A 299 19.56 3.02 4.01
C ARG A 299 20.88 2.37 3.67
N SER A 300 20.84 1.07 3.38
CA SER A 300 21.98 0.33 2.84
C SER A 300 22.30 0.81 1.42
N PHE A 301 23.55 0.89 1.06
CA PHE A 301 23.96 1.20 -0.30
C PHE A 301 23.65 0.08 -1.31
N ARG A 302 23.49 -1.17 -0.83
CA ARG A 302 23.10 -2.33 -1.62
C ARG A 302 21.59 -2.40 -1.73
N ARG A 303 21.08 -2.85 -2.88
CA ARG A 303 19.68 -3.19 -3.03
C ARG A 303 19.36 -4.49 -2.27
N MET A 304 18.06 -4.83 -2.12
CA MET A 304 17.64 -6.05 -1.41
C MET A 304 18.20 -7.34 -2.04
N ASN A 305 18.38 -7.35 -3.36
CA ASN A 305 19.00 -8.47 -4.09
C ASN A 305 20.54 -8.38 -4.14
N GLY A 306 21.15 -7.43 -3.45
CA GLY A 306 22.59 -7.19 -3.43
C GLY A 306 23.13 -6.45 -4.64
N SER A 307 22.36 -6.24 -5.71
CA SER A 307 22.82 -5.53 -6.90
C SER A 307 23.08 -4.05 -6.61
N LEU A 308 24.00 -3.47 -7.41
CA LEU A 308 24.22 -2.03 -7.44
C LEU A 308 23.40 -1.43 -8.58
N GLN A 309 22.63 -0.41 -8.29
CA GLN A 309 21.94 0.39 -9.28
C GLN A 309 22.15 1.86 -8.96
N GLY A 310 22.31 2.67 -9.99
CA GLY A 310 22.53 4.09 -9.80
C GLY A 310 22.35 4.89 -11.09
N SER A 311 22.54 6.21 -10.99
CA SER A 311 22.50 7.14 -12.11
C SER A 311 23.50 8.27 -11.86
N TYR A 312 24.16 8.73 -12.90
CA TYR A 312 25.12 9.85 -12.84
C TYR A 312 26.20 9.69 -11.76
N GLY A 313 26.71 8.46 -11.56
CA GLY A 313 27.78 8.19 -10.57
C GLY A 313 27.31 8.08 -9.12
N GLN A 314 26.01 8.10 -8.85
CA GLN A 314 25.45 7.92 -7.52
C GLN A 314 24.66 6.61 -7.44
N LEU A 315 24.85 5.84 -6.37
CA LEU A 315 24.10 4.63 -6.10
C LEU A 315 22.69 4.94 -5.59
N TYR A 316 21.71 4.15 -6.02
CA TYR A 316 20.39 4.11 -5.43
C TYR A 316 20.42 3.19 -4.22
N HIS A 317 20.24 3.75 -3.02
CA HIS A 317 20.25 3.00 -1.79
C HIS A 317 19.06 2.05 -1.70
N GLY A 318 19.30 0.90 -1.08
CA GLY A 318 18.33 -0.19 -0.89
C GLY A 318 17.52 -0.06 0.39
N PRO A 319 17.45 -1.16 1.21
CA PRO A 319 16.60 -1.22 2.37
C PRO A 319 17.10 -0.35 3.53
N TYR A 320 16.19 0.00 4.45
CA TYR A 320 16.51 0.68 5.69
C TYR A 320 17.34 -0.21 6.62
N LYS A 321 18.34 0.41 7.26
CA LYS A 321 19.23 -0.24 8.23
C LYS A 321 18.47 -0.72 9.46
N LYS A 322 19.04 -1.66 10.20
CA LYS A 322 18.44 -2.29 11.40
C LYS A 322 18.04 -1.25 12.46
N GLU A 323 18.97 -0.35 12.80
CA GLU A 323 18.76 0.65 13.85
C GLU A 323 17.58 1.57 13.54
N VAL A 324 17.40 1.91 12.27
CA VAL A 324 16.28 2.74 11.80
C VAL A 324 14.96 2.00 11.92
N ARG A 325 14.94 0.72 11.54
CA ARG A 325 13.73 -0.12 11.61
C ARG A 325 13.31 -0.37 13.07
N GLU A 326 14.25 -0.64 13.97
CA GLU A 326 13.99 -0.78 15.41
C GLU A 326 13.49 0.54 16.04
N LYS A 327 14.10 1.68 15.67
CA LYS A 327 13.66 3.01 16.12
C LYS A 327 12.19 3.23 15.74
N TRP A 328 11.84 3.03 14.46
CA TRP A 328 10.46 3.24 14.01
C TRP A 328 9.45 2.28 14.64
N LEU A 329 9.83 1.03 14.87
CA LEU A 329 8.97 0.07 15.59
C LEU A 329 8.67 0.57 16.99
N ARG A 330 9.70 1.03 17.71
CA ARG A 330 9.56 1.57 19.08
C ARG A 330 8.66 2.80 19.12
N GLU A 331 8.86 3.74 18.21
CA GLU A 331 8.06 4.94 18.10
C GLU A 331 6.60 4.63 17.75
N LEU A 332 6.35 3.73 16.81
CA LEU A 332 5.02 3.30 16.40
C LEU A 332 4.24 2.67 17.56
N LEU A 333 4.86 1.76 18.28
CA LEU A 333 4.26 1.13 19.48
C LEU A 333 4.03 2.15 20.60
N THR A 334 4.94 3.11 20.78
CA THR A 334 4.79 4.19 21.76
C THR A 334 3.59 5.08 21.43
N MET A 335 3.41 5.46 20.17
CA MET A 335 2.25 6.23 19.73
C MET A 335 0.96 5.43 19.93
N GLN A 336 0.94 4.15 19.54
CA GLN A 336 -0.21 3.27 19.75
C GLN A 336 -0.62 3.22 21.22
N ARG A 337 0.32 2.94 22.10
CA ARG A 337 0.08 2.91 23.55
C ARG A 337 -0.46 4.24 24.08
N ASN A 338 0.15 5.36 23.68
CA ASN A 338 -0.30 6.69 24.11
C ASN A 338 -1.74 6.99 23.65
N ILE A 339 -2.11 6.64 22.42
CA ILE A 339 -3.48 6.81 21.92
C ILE A 339 -4.45 5.91 22.70
N GLN A 340 -4.08 4.67 22.98
CA GLN A 340 -4.93 3.74 23.74
C GLN A 340 -5.15 4.18 25.19
N GLU A 341 -4.15 4.76 25.85
CA GLU A 341 -4.23 5.24 27.23
C GLU A 341 -4.92 6.61 27.32
N ASN A 342 -4.54 7.58 26.47
CA ASN A 342 -4.88 8.99 26.60
C ASN A 342 -5.79 9.53 25.51
N GLY A 343 -5.98 8.78 24.42
CA GLY A 343 -6.79 9.22 23.29
C GLY A 343 -8.31 9.21 23.54
N PRO A 344 -9.10 9.70 22.58
CA PRO A 344 -10.56 9.68 22.67
C PRO A 344 -11.12 8.27 22.80
N LYS A 345 -12.29 8.14 23.42
CA LYS A 345 -12.96 6.84 23.69
C LYS A 345 -13.05 5.94 22.45
N ASP A 346 -13.35 6.52 21.30
CA ASP A 346 -13.52 5.82 20.04
C ASP A 346 -12.23 5.19 19.52
N PHE A 347 -11.06 5.66 19.96
CA PHE A 347 -9.73 5.24 19.51
C PHE A 347 -8.91 4.49 20.56
N LYS A 348 -9.48 4.20 21.74
CA LYS A 348 -8.78 3.43 22.81
C LYS A 348 -8.43 2.00 22.43
N LYS A 349 -9.00 1.49 21.33
CA LYS A 349 -8.67 0.17 20.77
C LYS A 349 -7.95 0.26 19.43
N LEU A 350 -7.47 1.46 19.07
CA LEU A 350 -6.76 1.64 17.81
C LEU A 350 -5.45 0.86 17.84
N GLU A 351 -5.23 0.05 16.82
CA GLU A 351 -3.96 -0.61 16.55
C GLU A 351 -3.32 0.07 15.34
N LEU A 352 -2.15 0.68 15.53
CA LEU A 352 -1.33 1.23 14.46
C LEU A 352 -0.50 0.14 13.78
N ILE A 353 -0.17 -0.88 14.54
CA ILE A 353 0.47 -2.11 14.08
C ILE A 353 -0.17 -3.30 14.82
N THR A 354 -0.49 -4.35 14.10
CA THR A 354 -1.18 -5.52 14.62
C THR A 354 -0.20 -6.60 15.12
N ILE A 355 -0.66 -7.51 15.99
CA ILE A 355 0.14 -8.66 16.45
C ILE A 355 0.59 -9.56 15.29
N PRO A 356 -0.25 -9.89 14.28
CA PRO A 356 0.20 -10.64 13.11
C PRO A 356 1.34 -9.96 12.34
N GLU A 357 1.31 -8.62 12.20
CA GLU A 357 2.40 -7.87 11.57
C GLU A 357 3.70 -7.94 12.39
N LEU A 358 3.61 -7.80 13.70
CA LEU A 358 4.77 -7.94 14.59
C LEU A 358 5.40 -9.33 14.51
N ARG A 359 4.59 -10.40 14.43
CA ARG A 359 5.07 -11.77 14.22
C ARG A 359 5.76 -11.91 12.86
N ALA A 360 5.19 -11.35 11.81
CA ALA A 360 5.80 -11.37 10.48
C ALA A 360 7.12 -10.59 10.45
N ILE A 361 7.19 -9.42 11.10
CA ILE A 361 8.43 -8.63 11.23
C ILE A 361 9.49 -9.42 11.99
N ARG A 362 9.13 -10.08 13.10
CA ARG A 362 10.04 -10.92 13.88
C ARG A 362 10.63 -12.03 13.01
N ARG A 363 9.80 -12.76 12.24
CA ARG A 363 10.26 -13.82 11.33
C ARG A 363 11.23 -13.29 10.28
N ILE A 364 10.92 -12.13 9.69
CA ILE A 364 11.80 -11.51 8.70
C ILE A 364 13.14 -11.11 9.33
N TRP A 365 13.13 -10.51 10.51
CA TRP A 365 14.37 -10.06 11.15
C TRP A 365 15.25 -11.24 11.59
N VAL A 366 14.68 -12.23 12.23
CA VAL A 366 15.46 -13.37 12.74
C VAL A 366 15.82 -14.34 11.63
N ASN A 367 14.85 -14.78 10.80
CA ASN A 367 15.07 -15.87 9.86
C ASN A 367 15.60 -15.43 8.50
N GLU A 368 15.23 -14.22 8.01
CA GLU A 368 15.66 -13.74 6.69
C GLU A 368 16.86 -12.78 6.75
N LYS A 369 17.04 -12.09 7.89
CA LYS A 369 18.10 -11.08 8.07
C LYS A 369 19.15 -11.45 9.13
N HIS A 370 18.99 -12.59 9.78
CA HIS A 370 19.88 -13.10 10.84
C HIS A 370 20.09 -12.13 12.01
N GLU A 371 19.05 -11.37 12.36
CA GLU A 371 19.07 -10.43 13.49
C GLU A 371 18.66 -11.18 14.77
N PHE A 372 19.55 -12.07 15.27
CA PHE A 372 19.29 -13.02 16.35
C PHE A 372 19.18 -12.41 17.77
N ASP A 373 19.36 -11.10 17.91
CA ASP A 373 19.05 -10.38 19.13
C ASP A 373 17.54 -10.29 19.43
N ASP A 374 16.71 -10.79 18.49
CA ASP A 374 15.26 -10.91 18.60
C ASP A 374 14.58 -9.65 19.17
N ALA A 375 14.82 -8.53 18.47
CA ALA A 375 14.47 -7.22 18.99
C ALA A 375 12.96 -6.97 19.12
N VAL A 376 12.09 -7.67 18.35
CA VAL A 376 10.63 -7.42 18.37
C VAL A 376 10.02 -7.71 19.74
N PRO A 377 10.21 -8.87 20.37
CA PRO A 377 9.74 -9.13 21.74
C PRO A 377 10.30 -8.16 22.77
N ARG A 378 11.58 -7.82 22.67
CA ARG A 378 12.25 -6.88 23.56
C ARG A 378 11.61 -5.49 23.47
N ILE A 379 11.46 -4.94 22.27
CA ILE A 379 10.86 -3.62 22.04
C ILE A 379 9.38 -3.62 22.48
N TYR A 380 8.64 -4.69 22.18
CA TYR A 380 7.24 -4.81 22.59
C TYR A 380 7.09 -4.78 24.11
N LYS A 381 7.90 -5.57 24.83
CA LYS A 381 7.91 -5.59 26.30
C LYS A 381 8.30 -4.25 26.90
N GLU A 382 9.36 -3.62 26.36
CA GLU A 382 9.83 -2.30 26.77
C GLU A 382 8.73 -1.24 26.67
N VAL A 383 8.03 -1.20 25.53
CA VAL A 383 7.06 -0.15 25.23
C VAL A 383 5.67 -0.47 25.80
N ILE A 384 5.17 -1.69 25.60
CA ILE A 384 3.79 -2.07 25.98
C ILE A 384 3.73 -2.57 27.43
N GLY A 385 4.85 -3.02 28.00
CA GLY A 385 4.91 -3.53 29.37
C GLY A 385 4.34 -4.94 29.54
N LYS A 386 4.13 -5.68 28.47
CA LYS A 386 3.60 -7.05 28.44
C LYS A 386 4.55 -7.95 27.66
N GLU A 387 4.55 -9.25 28.00
CA GLU A 387 5.28 -10.24 27.19
C GLU A 387 4.68 -10.34 25.77
N PHE A 388 5.56 -10.46 24.78
CA PHE A 388 5.16 -10.72 23.42
C PHE A 388 4.87 -12.22 23.24
N VAL A 389 3.63 -12.58 22.98
CA VAL A 389 3.22 -13.97 22.83
C VAL A 389 3.16 -14.34 21.36
N ASP A 390 3.99 -15.30 20.97
CA ASP A 390 4.00 -15.86 19.60
C ASP A 390 3.97 -17.39 19.67
N PRO A 391 2.76 -18.01 19.76
CA PRO A 391 2.62 -19.46 19.88
C PRO A 391 3.11 -20.24 18.67
N GLU A 392 3.19 -19.59 17.52
CA GLU A 392 3.63 -20.20 16.26
C GLU A 392 5.12 -19.95 15.98
N TRP A 393 5.83 -19.38 16.97
CA TRP A 393 7.25 -19.12 16.83
C TRP A 393 8.02 -20.43 16.78
N ILE A 394 8.52 -20.74 15.61
CA ILE A 394 9.51 -21.76 15.38
C ILE A 394 10.79 -20.98 15.04
N GLY A 395 11.75 -20.96 15.94
CA GLY A 395 13.08 -20.43 15.66
C GLY A 395 13.71 -21.18 14.48
N SER A 396 14.78 -20.67 13.92
CA SER A 396 15.52 -21.41 12.91
C SER A 396 16.04 -22.72 13.55
N GLU A 397 15.51 -23.87 13.12
CA GLU A 397 15.92 -25.18 13.65
C GLU A 397 17.35 -25.55 13.24
N SER A 398 17.85 -24.95 12.15
CA SER A 398 19.12 -25.33 11.53
C SER A 398 20.23 -24.29 11.67
N PHE A 399 19.89 -23.03 11.94
CA PHE A 399 20.85 -21.94 12.06
C PHE A 399 20.27 -20.85 12.96
N GLY A 400 20.64 -20.87 14.23
CA GLY A 400 20.17 -19.94 15.24
C GLY A 400 21.28 -19.03 15.76
N LYS A 401 21.07 -18.48 16.95
CA LYS A 401 22.02 -17.56 17.55
C LYS A 401 23.35 -18.25 17.91
N GLU A 402 23.30 -19.48 18.42
CA GLU A 402 24.51 -20.22 18.82
C GLU A 402 25.38 -20.53 17.60
N GLU A 403 24.78 -20.98 16.51
CA GLU A 403 25.48 -21.25 15.24
C GLU A 403 26.03 -19.95 14.64
N TRP A 404 25.28 -18.85 14.74
CA TRP A 404 25.74 -17.53 14.31
C TRP A 404 26.93 -17.05 15.11
N ASP A 405 26.89 -17.14 16.44
CA ASP A 405 28.01 -16.74 17.32
C ASP A 405 29.28 -17.56 16.99
N ILE A 406 29.15 -18.88 16.78
CA ILE A 406 30.26 -19.74 16.34
C ILE A 406 30.79 -19.31 14.97
N LEU A 407 29.90 -19.01 14.03
CA LEU A 407 30.29 -18.55 12.70
C LEU A 407 31.04 -17.22 12.77
N MET A 408 30.57 -16.26 13.57
CA MET A 408 31.21 -14.97 13.77
C MET A 408 32.60 -15.13 14.35
N ASP A 409 32.74 -15.91 15.43
CA ASP A 409 34.06 -16.18 16.06
C ASP A 409 35.01 -16.83 15.08
N THR A 410 34.55 -17.85 14.33
CA THR A 410 35.36 -18.53 13.33
C THR A 410 35.81 -17.61 12.20
N CYS A 411 34.88 -16.78 11.70
CA CYS A 411 35.24 -15.81 10.64
C CYS A 411 36.20 -14.73 11.16
N HIS A 412 36.01 -14.27 12.40
CA HIS A 412 36.94 -13.31 13.03
C HIS A 412 38.36 -13.91 13.15
N ASP A 413 38.48 -15.16 13.60
CA ASP A 413 39.77 -15.84 13.73
C ASP A 413 40.48 -16.02 12.39
N LEU A 414 39.75 -16.30 11.31
CA LEU A 414 40.32 -16.57 9.99
C LEU A 414 40.57 -15.32 9.13
N TYR A 415 39.68 -14.32 9.25
CA TYR A 415 39.64 -13.16 8.34
C TYR A 415 39.74 -11.80 9.06
N GLY A 416 39.86 -11.78 10.40
CA GLY A 416 39.86 -10.57 11.20
C GLY A 416 38.47 -9.91 11.25
N ASP A 417 38.44 -8.58 11.32
CA ASP A 417 37.20 -7.79 11.45
C ASP A 417 36.42 -7.65 10.11
N GLU A 418 36.46 -8.65 9.23
CA GLU A 418 35.77 -8.60 7.96
C GLU A 418 34.29 -9.03 8.10
N GLU A 419 33.36 -8.08 8.03
CA GLU A 419 31.94 -8.31 8.23
C GLU A 419 31.25 -9.08 7.08
N LEU A 420 31.85 -9.15 5.89
CA LEU A 420 31.23 -9.75 4.71
C LEU A 420 31.18 -11.27 4.74
N MET A 421 32.21 -11.90 5.32
CA MET A 421 32.30 -13.38 5.34
C MET A 421 31.19 -14.03 6.18
N PRO A 422 30.88 -13.55 7.42
CA PRO A 422 29.74 -14.10 8.15
C PRO A 422 28.40 -13.95 7.42
N GLU A 423 28.17 -12.79 6.78
CA GLU A 423 26.94 -12.53 5.99
C GLU A 423 26.85 -13.50 4.80
N LEU A 424 27.97 -13.70 4.09
CA LEU A 424 28.04 -14.64 2.96
C LEU A 424 27.75 -16.08 3.43
N MET A 425 28.45 -16.55 4.44
CA MET A 425 28.33 -17.92 4.90
C MET A 425 26.91 -18.22 5.41
N ALA A 426 26.32 -17.31 6.17
CA ALA A 426 24.92 -17.45 6.60
C ALA A 426 23.95 -17.53 5.42
N SER A 427 24.12 -16.66 4.43
CA SER A 427 23.26 -16.67 3.23
C SER A 427 23.43 -17.97 2.40
N LEU A 428 24.64 -18.52 2.32
CA LEU A 428 24.88 -19.79 1.64
C LEU A 428 24.25 -20.98 2.42
N ILE A 429 24.32 -20.96 3.73
CA ILE A 429 23.68 -21.96 4.61
C ILE A 429 22.17 -21.94 4.39
N ASP A 430 21.53 -20.77 4.33
CA ASP A 430 20.09 -20.65 4.08
C ASP A 430 19.68 -21.29 2.75
N VAL A 431 20.45 -21.04 1.69
CA VAL A 431 20.18 -21.67 0.37
C VAL A 431 20.27 -23.18 0.43
N GLU A 432 21.25 -23.74 1.16
CA GLU A 432 21.38 -25.18 1.33
C GLU A 432 20.25 -25.77 2.20
N VAL A 433 19.85 -25.07 3.27
CA VAL A 433 18.74 -25.48 4.14
C VAL A 433 17.42 -25.51 3.37
N GLU A 434 17.13 -24.46 2.57
CA GLU A 434 15.95 -24.45 1.70
C GLU A 434 15.94 -25.57 0.67
N ALA A 435 17.12 -25.92 0.13
CA ALA A 435 17.26 -26.98 -0.86
C ALA A 435 17.30 -28.39 -0.26
N ASN A 436 17.40 -28.51 1.07
CA ASN A 436 17.43 -29.78 1.75
C ASN A 436 16.10 -30.52 1.58
N GLY A 437 16.16 -31.77 1.16
CA GLY A 437 14.96 -32.60 0.91
C GLY A 437 14.29 -32.36 -0.45
N MET A 438 14.76 -31.45 -1.29
CA MET A 438 14.26 -31.30 -2.65
C MET A 438 14.83 -32.43 -3.55
N ALA A 439 13.94 -33.11 -4.32
CA ALA A 439 14.32 -34.15 -5.26
C ALA A 439 15.17 -33.60 -6.44
N GLU A 440 14.88 -32.34 -6.83
CA GLU A 440 15.65 -31.60 -7.84
C GLU A 440 16.08 -30.24 -7.27
N ARG A 441 17.38 -30.00 -7.26
CA ARG A 441 17.96 -28.72 -6.79
C ARG A 441 18.03 -27.68 -7.91
N LYS A 442 16.93 -27.48 -8.64
CA LYS A 442 16.86 -26.54 -9.75
C LYS A 442 17.03 -25.10 -9.26
N GLY A 443 17.94 -24.37 -9.91
CA GLY A 443 18.19 -22.94 -9.59
C GLY A 443 19.07 -22.69 -8.36
N ILE A 444 19.63 -23.71 -7.71
CA ILE A 444 20.49 -23.55 -6.52
C ILE A 444 21.75 -22.74 -6.85
N LEU A 445 22.37 -22.98 -7.99
CA LEU A 445 23.59 -22.27 -8.40
C LEU A 445 23.33 -20.77 -8.58
N GLU A 446 22.17 -20.39 -9.13
CA GLU A 446 21.75 -18.99 -9.27
C GLU A 446 21.49 -18.33 -7.91
N LYS A 447 20.93 -19.08 -6.95
CA LYS A 447 20.73 -18.60 -5.58
C LYS A 447 22.08 -18.39 -4.88
N LEU A 448 23.01 -19.34 -4.99
CA LEU A 448 24.37 -19.24 -4.43
C LEU A 448 25.16 -18.07 -5.04
N ASP A 449 25.12 -17.91 -6.35
CA ASP A 449 25.73 -16.77 -7.05
C ASP A 449 25.15 -15.43 -6.58
N ARG A 450 23.84 -15.37 -6.33
CA ARG A 450 23.20 -14.19 -5.77
C ARG A 450 23.70 -13.85 -4.36
N CYS A 451 23.96 -14.85 -3.52
CA CYS A 451 24.58 -14.66 -2.20
C CYS A 451 25.97 -14.04 -2.33
N VAL A 452 26.81 -14.55 -3.21
CA VAL A 452 28.15 -14.01 -3.47
C VAL A 452 28.06 -12.56 -3.97
N ARG A 453 27.16 -12.27 -4.90
CA ARG A 453 26.98 -10.88 -5.40
C ARG A 453 26.52 -9.90 -4.31
N LYS A 454 25.72 -10.36 -3.35
CA LYS A 454 25.27 -9.54 -2.22
C LYS A 454 26.42 -9.06 -1.34
N THR A 455 27.42 -9.90 -1.13
CA THR A 455 28.52 -9.69 -0.20
C THR A 455 29.83 -9.26 -0.89
N PHE A 456 29.76 -8.85 -2.15
CA PHE A 456 30.92 -8.54 -2.96
C PHE A 456 31.64 -7.23 -2.56
N TYR A 457 30.90 -6.23 -2.07
CA TYR A 457 31.44 -4.90 -1.82
C TYR A 457 31.65 -4.65 -0.33
N LYS A 458 32.87 -4.22 0.06
CA LYS A 458 33.22 -3.96 1.47
C LYS A 458 32.44 -2.77 2.07
N ASN A 459 32.32 -1.71 1.31
CA ASN A 459 31.67 -0.48 1.73
C ASN A 459 31.06 0.28 0.54
N GLU A 460 30.41 1.41 0.80
CA GLU A 460 29.80 2.23 -0.24
C GLU A 460 30.81 2.85 -1.19
N GLU A 461 32.03 3.15 -0.71
CA GLU A 461 33.07 3.76 -1.53
C GLU A 461 33.55 2.76 -2.59
N ASP A 462 33.86 1.53 -2.19
CA ASP A 462 34.22 0.42 -3.08
C ASP A 462 33.12 0.13 -4.11
N ALA A 463 31.87 0.05 -3.65
CA ALA A 463 30.72 -0.14 -4.52
C ALA A 463 30.53 1.02 -5.52
N THR A 464 30.74 2.25 -5.10
CA THR A 464 30.61 3.44 -5.94
C THR A 464 31.74 3.50 -6.99
N GLU A 465 32.94 3.15 -6.60
CA GLU A 465 34.08 3.08 -7.50
C GLU A 465 33.86 2.03 -8.59
N PHE A 466 33.46 0.83 -8.19
CA PHE A 466 33.12 -0.25 -9.12
C PHE A 466 32.01 0.16 -10.09
N TYR A 467 30.89 0.72 -9.57
CA TYR A 467 29.79 1.18 -10.39
C TYR A 467 30.21 2.27 -11.38
N SER A 468 31.02 3.23 -10.95
CA SER A 468 31.51 4.30 -11.81
C SER A 468 32.44 3.78 -12.92
N LYS A 469 33.35 2.87 -12.60
CA LYS A 469 34.18 2.18 -13.58
C LYS A 469 33.35 1.41 -14.60
N ARG A 470 32.31 0.67 -14.15
CA ARG A 470 31.38 -0.07 -15.02
C ARG A 470 30.63 0.84 -15.98
N VAL A 471 30.05 1.95 -15.47
CA VAL A 471 29.28 2.91 -16.29
C VAL A 471 30.17 3.61 -17.32
N ASN A 472 31.39 4.02 -16.96
CA ASN A 472 32.31 4.67 -17.89
C ASN A 472 32.72 3.71 -19.02
N ARG A 473 32.99 2.45 -18.69
CA ARG A 473 33.35 1.43 -19.68
C ARG A 473 32.17 1.06 -20.59
N GLN A 474 30.93 1.02 -20.08
CA GLN A 474 29.75 0.84 -20.93
C GLN A 474 29.55 1.98 -21.94
N LYS A 475 29.96 3.21 -21.59
CA LYS A 475 29.91 4.35 -22.51
C LYS A 475 31.00 4.23 -23.59
N ASP A 476 32.18 3.75 -23.22
CA ASP A 476 33.34 3.62 -24.14
C ASP A 476 33.17 2.44 -25.13
N VAL A 477 32.49 1.39 -24.76
CA VAL A 477 32.33 0.15 -25.56
C VAL A 477 30.94 0.07 -26.26
N GLY A 478 30.15 1.13 -26.24
CA GLY A 478 28.85 1.18 -26.92
C GLY A 478 27.80 0.20 -26.36
N GLY A 479 27.88 -0.10 -25.07
CA GLY A 479 26.87 -0.86 -24.34
C GLY A 479 27.06 -2.38 -24.34
N LYS A 480 28.18 -2.92 -24.83
CA LYS A 480 28.48 -4.36 -24.71
C LYS A 480 29.19 -4.67 -23.40
N TYR A 481 28.77 -5.77 -22.78
CA TYR A 481 29.37 -6.32 -21.55
C TYR A 481 30.83 -6.71 -21.81
N ASP A 482 31.78 -6.21 -21.01
CA ASP A 482 33.19 -6.54 -21.16
C ASP A 482 33.68 -7.44 -20.02
N GLU A 483 33.77 -8.75 -20.30
CA GLU A 483 34.28 -9.79 -19.37
C GLU A 483 35.69 -9.46 -18.86
N LYS A 484 36.53 -8.81 -19.68
CA LYS A 484 37.89 -8.42 -19.29
C LYS A 484 37.93 -7.47 -18.10
N PHE A 485 36.91 -6.63 -17.92
CA PHE A 485 36.86 -5.72 -16.78
C PHE A 485 36.61 -6.48 -15.47
N LEU A 486 35.74 -7.45 -15.47
CA LEU A 486 35.49 -8.29 -14.32
C LEU A 486 36.75 -9.09 -13.95
N GLU A 487 37.45 -9.65 -14.94
CA GLU A 487 38.70 -10.37 -14.73
C GLU A 487 39.84 -9.47 -14.20
N GLU A 488 39.93 -8.25 -14.68
CA GLU A 488 40.93 -7.25 -14.22
C GLU A 488 40.66 -6.76 -12.81
N TYR A 489 39.39 -6.47 -12.50
CA TYR A 489 38.94 -6.07 -11.16
C TYR A 489 39.19 -7.17 -10.13
N VAL A 490 38.82 -8.39 -10.47
CA VAL A 490 39.05 -9.60 -9.67
C VAL A 490 40.54 -9.82 -9.41
N ARG A 491 41.39 -9.64 -10.41
CA ARG A 491 42.82 -9.81 -10.27
C ARG A 491 43.46 -8.72 -9.39
N GLU A 492 42.94 -7.49 -9.45
CA GLU A 492 43.43 -6.37 -8.63
C GLU A 492 42.97 -6.44 -7.17
N HIS A 493 41.78 -7.00 -6.90
CA HIS A 493 41.16 -7.02 -5.58
C HIS A 493 41.09 -8.42 -4.94
N GLY A 494 41.65 -9.45 -5.57
CA GLY A 494 41.87 -10.77 -4.98
C GLY A 494 40.62 -11.66 -4.86
N VAL A 495 39.53 -11.39 -5.59
CA VAL A 495 38.28 -12.18 -5.59
C VAL A 495 38.16 -12.99 -6.88
N SER A 496 37.97 -14.31 -6.83
CA SER A 496 37.73 -15.13 -8.02
C SER A 496 36.23 -15.12 -8.37
N TYR A 497 35.91 -14.56 -9.55
CA TYR A 497 34.53 -14.48 -10.06
C TYR A 497 34.35 -15.46 -11.23
N ALA A 498 33.38 -16.36 -11.17
CA ALA A 498 32.94 -17.14 -12.31
C ALA A 498 31.85 -16.38 -13.06
N ALA A 499 32.12 -16.01 -14.30
CA ALA A 499 31.19 -15.31 -15.16
C ALA A 499 29.91 -16.17 -15.41
N GLY A 500 28.79 -15.71 -14.93
CA GLY A 500 27.49 -16.24 -15.23
C GLY A 500 26.71 -15.29 -16.12
N THR A 501 26.10 -15.85 -17.12
CA THR A 501 25.39 -15.18 -18.21
C THR A 501 24.05 -14.56 -17.78
N ASP A 502 23.84 -13.40 -18.33
CA ASP A 502 22.61 -12.70 -18.67
C ASP A 502 21.40 -12.68 -17.73
N ASP A 503 21.19 -11.47 -17.23
CA ASP A 503 19.97 -11.01 -16.64
C ASP A 503 18.86 -10.88 -17.69
N GLU A 504 17.83 -11.70 -17.59
CA GLU A 504 16.50 -11.26 -17.99
C GLU A 504 15.83 -10.66 -16.75
N ASP A 505 15.54 -9.38 -16.86
CA ASP A 505 14.80 -8.59 -15.88
C ASP A 505 13.47 -9.27 -15.55
N VAL A 506 13.33 -9.70 -14.33
CA VAL A 506 12.01 -9.93 -13.75
C VAL A 506 11.73 -8.79 -12.80
N ASP A 507 10.88 -7.90 -13.29
CA ASP A 507 10.23 -6.84 -12.53
C ASP A 507 9.58 -7.36 -11.26
N ALA A 508 9.89 -6.71 -10.16
CA ALA A 508 9.05 -6.66 -8.99
C ALA A 508 9.22 -5.30 -8.27
#